data_405839b89549cfc2de5113226ebcc28a
#
_entry.id   405839b89549cfc2de5113226ebcc28a
#
_cell.length_a   1.000
_cell.length_b   1.000
_cell.length_c   1.000
_cell.angle_alpha   90.00
_cell.angle_beta   90.00
_cell.angle_gamma   90.00
#
_symmetry.space_group_name_H-M   'P 1'
#
loop_
_entity.id
_entity.type
_entity.pdbx_description
1 polymer ?
#
loop_
_entity_poly.entity_id
_entity_poly.type
_entity_poly.pdbx_seq_one_letter_code
_entity_poly.pdbx_strand_id
1 'polypeptide(L)'
;MRQTIHRPASLLLLPLLGLLLLVATSCGSRRNSVGGSGAMGTLSKSEAIRGYAALPSYPLADVRGMLSVSAGDRGDLSSGYRMSIYPGEAMVISARPMGLFEAGRVTLLPDRVVLLDKMDRYGVDEALDVTPALPVSILDLFGSVSTARLEEMSMTREPGGYRFTDRDSGSELFIDLDLNLTGMSIDLPRRAGGVTVSLSHFATIAGYRPLPQQMRAELRMPSMGDPATLTLTITDYDTKPSMKPDKALPDDYTRLSLFRLISVILGK
;
A
#
# COMPACT_ATOMS: atom_id res chain seq x y z
N MET A 1 11.52 -6.20 40.78
CA MET A 1 11.16 -5.01 40.00
C MET A 1 11.72 -5.16 38.58
N ARG A 2 10.86 -5.57 37.64
CA ARG A 2 11.24 -5.59 36.18
C ARG A 2 10.81 -4.25 35.60
N GLN A 3 11.76 -3.39 35.31
CA GLN A 3 11.51 -2.19 34.52
C GLN A 3 11.12 -2.60 33.10
N THR A 4 9.87 -2.39 32.75
CA THR A 4 9.37 -2.44 31.37
C THR A 4 9.95 -1.22 30.64
N ILE A 5 11.07 -1.41 30.00
CA ILE A 5 11.63 -0.39 29.08
C ILE A 5 10.70 -0.36 27.87
N HIS A 6 9.82 0.63 27.81
CA HIS A 6 9.12 0.99 26.58
C HIS A 6 10.17 1.40 25.53
N ARG A 7 10.46 0.53 24.60
CA ARG A 7 11.41 0.77 23.51
C ARG A 7 10.70 1.49 22.36
N PRO A 8 10.93 2.78 22.16
CA PRO A 8 10.26 3.57 21.10
C PRO A 8 10.65 3.11 19.68
N ALA A 9 11.76 2.40 19.51
CA ALA A 9 12.25 1.96 18.21
C ALA A 9 11.37 0.88 17.56
N SER A 10 10.83 -0.04 18.34
CA SER A 10 9.92 -1.10 17.83
C SER A 10 8.61 -0.51 17.28
N LEU A 11 8.19 0.66 17.77
CA LEU A 11 7.01 1.38 17.30
C LEU A 11 7.17 1.94 15.87
N LEU A 12 8.40 2.21 15.43
CA LEU A 12 8.68 2.73 14.09
C LEU A 12 8.56 1.66 12.98
N LEU A 13 8.58 0.39 13.34
CA LEU A 13 8.32 -0.72 12.41
C LEU A 13 6.82 -1.01 12.21
N LEU A 14 5.97 -0.54 13.13
CA LEU A 14 4.52 -0.69 13.03
C LEU A 14 3.95 -0.19 11.69
N PRO A 15 4.33 0.99 11.18
CA PRO A 15 3.87 1.49 9.89
C PRO A 15 4.35 0.64 8.71
N LEU A 16 5.58 0.15 8.76
CA LEU A 16 6.09 -0.75 7.73
C LEU A 16 5.37 -2.10 7.73
N LEU A 17 5.03 -2.59 8.91
CA LEU A 17 4.27 -3.81 9.10
C LEU A 17 2.82 -3.66 8.66
N GLY A 18 2.20 -2.49 8.88
CA GLY A 18 0.87 -2.17 8.37
C GLY A 18 0.81 -2.27 6.85
N LEU A 19 1.84 -1.78 6.16
CA LEU A 19 1.96 -1.92 4.71
C LEU A 19 2.14 -3.39 4.28
N LEU A 20 2.87 -4.19 5.05
CA LEU A 20 3.07 -5.61 4.79
C LEU A 20 1.78 -6.43 5.01
N LEU A 21 0.98 -6.10 6.02
CA LEU A 21 -0.31 -6.74 6.27
C LEU A 21 -1.33 -6.45 5.17
N LEU A 22 -1.21 -5.32 4.46
CA LEU A 22 -2.01 -5.02 3.27
C LEU A 22 -1.73 -5.99 2.11
N VAL A 23 -0.55 -6.60 2.09
CA VAL A 23 -0.14 -7.54 1.03
C VAL A 23 -0.56 -8.99 1.33
N ALA A 24 -0.74 -9.36 2.60
CA ALA A 24 -0.83 -10.76 3.03
C ALA A 24 -2.24 -11.34 3.16
N THR A 25 -3.32 -10.59 2.89
CA THR A 25 -4.67 -11.07 3.19
C THR A 25 -5.65 -10.82 2.05
N SER A 26 -6.24 -11.88 1.51
CA SER A 26 -7.26 -11.82 0.45
C SER A 26 -8.59 -12.47 0.84
N CYS A 27 -9.67 -11.95 0.30
CA CYS A 27 -11.09 -12.38 0.12
C CYS A 27 -12.14 -12.11 1.20
N GLY A 28 -13.22 -11.45 0.79
CA GLY A 28 -14.57 -11.51 1.37
C GLY A 28 -15.26 -10.19 1.70
N SER A 29 -16.33 -9.96 0.98
CA SER A 29 -16.99 -8.68 0.72
C SER A 29 -17.74 -8.00 1.86
N ARG A 30 -17.59 -6.67 1.95
CA ARG A 30 -18.66 -5.74 2.33
C ARG A 30 -18.43 -4.33 1.74
N ARG A 31 -19.41 -3.87 0.98
CA ARG A 31 -19.41 -2.59 0.28
C ARG A 31 -19.34 -1.40 1.24
N ASN A 32 -18.27 -0.64 1.18
CA ASN A 32 -18.27 0.77 1.57
C ASN A 32 -18.02 1.57 0.30
N SER A 33 -19.06 2.23 -0.20
CA SER A 33 -18.97 3.08 -1.37
C SER A 33 -18.12 4.32 -1.04
N VAL A 34 -16.98 4.45 -1.69
CA VAL A 34 -16.37 5.76 -1.89
C VAL A 34 -17.20 6.43 -2.99
N GLY A 35 -18.39 6.89 -2.64
CA GLY A 35 -19.31 7.57 -3.55
C GLY A 35 -19.21 9.07 -3.33
N GLY A 36 -18.62 9.79 -4.28
CA GLY A 36 -18.69 11.25 -4.32
C GLY A 36 -20.08 11.72 -4.74
N SER A 37 -20.57 12.81 -4.14
CA SER A 37 -21.70 13.59 -4.65
C SER A 37 -21.20 14.35 -5.89
N GLY A 38 -21.37 13.77 -7.08
CA GLY A 38 -20.89 14.36 -8.34
C GLY A 38 -21.80 14.01 -9.52
N ALA A 39 -21.50 14.56 -10.70
CA ALA A 39 -22.14 14.18 -11.93
C ALA A 39 -21.91 12.69 -12.23
N MET A 40 -22.91 12.03 -12.84
CA MET A 40 -22.77 10.64 -13.28
C MET A 40 -21.74 10.53 -14.41
N GLY A 41 -20.93 9.47 -14.36
CA GLY A 41 -20.07 9.12 -15.48
C GLY A 41 -20.90 8.87 -16.76
N THR A 42 -20.44 9.37 -17.89
CA THR A 42 -21.18 9.27 -19.16
C THR A 42 -20.52 8.33 -20.18
N LEU A 43 -19.22 8.03 -20.02
CA LEU A 43 -18.48 7.22 -20.96
C LEU A 43 -18.92 5.75 -20.91
N SER A 44 -18.79 5.05 -22.04
CA SER A 44 -18.81 3.60 -22.10
C SER A 44 -17.54 3.02 -21.49
N LYS A 45 -17.52 1.72 -21.19
CA LYS A 45 -16.36 1.05 -20.62
C LYS A 45 -15.11 1.22 -21.51
N SER A 46 -15.26 1.02 -22.83
CA SER A 46 -14.16 1.15 -23.78
C SER A 46 -13.64 2.59 -23.89
N GLU A 47 -14.51 3.59 -23.79
CA GLU A 47 -14.12 5.00 -23.80
C GLU A 47 -13.38 5.38 -22.51
N ALA A 48 -13.88 4.93 -21.34
CA ALA A 48 -13.24 5.17 -20.05
C ALA A 48 -11.82 4.54 -20.01
N ILE A 49 -11.68 3.29 -20.46
CA ILE A 49 -10.37 2.61 -20.55
C ILE A 49 -9.43 3.32 -21.51
N ARG A 50 -9.92 3.71 -22.70
CA ARG A 50 -9.11 4.43 -23.70
C ARG A 50 -8.65 5.78 -23.15
N GLY A 51 -9.54 6.53 -22.52
CA GLY A 51 -9.21 7.81 -21.91
C GLY A 51 -8.22 7.67 -20.76
N TYR A 52 -8.41 6.66 -19.88
CA TYR A 52 -7.45 6.33 -18.84
C TYR A 52 -6.07 5.99 -19.40
N ALA A 53 -5.99 5.29 -20.54
CA ALA A 53 -4.75 4.90 -21.20
C ALA A 53 -4.14 5.98 -22.08
N ALA A 54 -4.81 7.14 -22.28
CA ALA A 54 -4.35 8.18 -23.19
C ALA A 54 -2.98 8.77 -22.80
N LEU A 55 -2.67 8.78 -21.51
CA LEU A 55 -1.37 9.19 -21.00
C LEU A 55 -0.66 7.99 -20.35
N PRO A 56 0.66 7.83 -20.56
CA PRO A 56 1.44 6.81 -19.88
C PRO A 56 1.57 7.12 -18.39
N SER A 57 1.80 6.10 -17.59
CA SER A 57 2.18 6.28 -16.18
C SER A 57 3.56 6.90 -16.08
N TYR A 58 3.77 7.76 -15.09
CA TYR A 58 5.11 8.26 -14.79
C TYR A 58 6.01 7.10 -14.40
N PRO A 59 7.25 6.99 -14.92
CA PRO A 59 8.17 5.89 -14.63
C PRO A 59 8.78 6.06 -13.22
N LEU A 60 7.93 5.94 -12.20
CA LEU A 60 8.28 6.13 -10.81
C LEU A 60 9.21 5.00 -10.34
N ALA A 61 10.40 5.36 -9.84
CA ALA A 61 11.35 4.38 -9.33
C ALA A 61 11.90 4.71 -7.92
N ASP A 62 11.79 5.95 -7.47
CA ASP A 62 12.13 6.35 -6.09
C ASP A 62 11.09 7.34 -5.58
N VAL A 63 10.69 7.18 -4.32
CA VAL A 63 9.70 8.02 -3.65
C VAL A 63 10.18 8.34 -2.26
N ARG A 64 10.00 9.59 -1.84
CA ARG A 64 10.27 10.04 -0.47
C ARG A 64 9.07 10.77 0.08
N GLY A 65 8.88 10.70 1.37
CA GLY A 65 7.78 11.39 2.00
C GLY A 65 7.59 11.05 3.46
N MET A 66 6.36 11.26 3.92
CA MET A 66 5.94 10.98 5.28
C MET A 66 4.97 9.81 5.28
N LEU A 67 5.18 8.91 6.20
CA LEU A 67 4.33 7.79 6.52
C LEU A 67 3.71 8.05 7.88
N SER A 68 2.38 7.97 8.00
CA SER A 68 1.70 7.99 9.30
C SER A 68 0.78 6.78 9.44
N VAL A 69 0.71 6.25 10.65
CA VAL A 69 -0.19 5.15 11.03
C VAL A 69 -1.00 5.58 12.23
N SER A 70 -2.30 5.40 12.13
CA SER A 70 -3.24 5.55 13.23
C SER A 70 -3.93 4.21 13.48
N ALA A 71 -3.94 3.73 14.72
CA ALA A 71 -4.55 2.46 15.09
C ALA A 71 -5.30 2.60 16.43
N GLY A 72 -6.53 3.11 16.36
CA GLY A 72 -7.39 3.29 17.52
C GLY A 72 -6.71 4.08 18.65
N ASP A 73 -6.82 3.59 19.89
CA ASP A 73 -6.33 4.27 21.11
C ASP A 73 -4.78 4.36 21.22
N ARG A 74 -4.02 3.81 20.27
CA ARG A 74 -2.55 3.78 20.34
C ARG A 74 -1.87 5.07 19.87
N GLY A 75 -2.67 6.04 19.40
CA GLY A 75 -2.16 7.32 18.90
C GLY A 75 -1.58 7.22 17.47
N ASP A 76 -1.16 8.37 16.97
CA ASP A 76 -0.60 8.50 15.63
C ASP A 76 0.92 8.37 15.67
N LEU A 77 1.46 7.51 14.83
CA LEU A 77 2.88 7.36 14.60
C LEU A 77 3.24 7.90 13.24
N SER A 78 4.26 8.73 13.15
CA SER A 78 4.74 9.22 11.87
C SER A 78 6.26 9.09 11.73
N SER A 79 6.70 8.86 10.50
CA SER A 79 8.10 8.72 10.14
C SER A 79 8.33 9.18 8.72
N GLY A 80 9.49 9.74 8.44
CA GLY A 80 9.95 9.84 7.06
C GLY A 80 10.10 8.44 6.46
N TYR A 81 9.84 8.32 5.15
CA TYR A 81 10.11 7.09 4.42
C TYR A 81 10.82 7.36 3.09
N ARG A 82 11.49 6.34 2.61
CA ARG A 82 11.97 6.25 1.23
C ARG A 82 11.55 4.90 0.65
N MET A 83 11.10 4.91 -0.59
CA MET A 83 10.71 3.71 -1.30
C MET A 83 11.41 3.67 -2.65
N SER A 84 12.05 2.55 -2.99
CA SER A 84 12.60 2.29 -4.32
C SER A 84 11.86 1.14 -4.97
N ILE A 85 11.48 1.34 -6.22
CA ILE A 85 10.65 0.44 -7.01
C ILE A 85 11.49 -0.12 -8.15
N TYR A 86 11.53 -1.45 -8.24
CA TYR A 86 12.14 -2.21 -9.33
C TYR A 86 11.00 -3.00 -10.01
N PRO A 87 10.46 -2.53 -11.14
CA PRO A 87 9.28 -3.13 -11.77
C PRO A 87 9.48 -4.63 -12.04
N GLY A 88 8.58 -5.46 -11.49
CA GLY A 88 8.62 -6.92 -11.63
C GLY A 88 9.69 -7.64 -10.80
N GLU A 89 10.58 -6.93 -10.12
CA GLU A 89 11.70 -7.51 -9.38
C GLU A 89 11.60 -7.32 -7.87
N ALA A 90 11.40 -6.08 -7.41
CA ALA A 90 11.40 -5.76 -5.99
C ALA A 90 10.79 -4.40 -5.67
N MET A 91 10.37 -4.24 -4.42
CA MET A 91 10.11 -2.93 -3.81
C MET A 91 10.83 -2.86 -2.47
N VAL A 92 11.58 -1.79 -2.25
CA VAL A 92 12.31 -1.53 -1.00
C VAL A 92 11.70 -0.34 -0.31
N ILE A 93 11.31 -0.50 0.95
CA ILE A 93 10.75 0.58 1.77
C ILE A 93 11.61 0.73 3.02
N SER A 94 12.08 1.94 3.28
CA SER A 94 12.91 2.30 4.42
C SER A 94 12.18 3.30 5.30
N ALA A 95 12.05 3.00 6.59
CA ALA A 95 11.58 3.96 7.59
C ALA A 95 12.75 4.81 8.09
N ARG A 96 12.56 6.13 8.07
CA ARG A 96 13.59 7.11 8.41
C ARG A 96 13.06 8.16 9.38
N PRO A 97 13.03 7.88 10.68
CA PRO A 97 12.60 8.85 11.68
C PRO A 97 13.37 10.15 11.54
N MET A 98 12.64 11.26 11.46
CA MET A 98 13.20 12.61 11.29
C MET A 98 14.17 12.76 10.09
N GLY A 99 14.15 11.80 9.13
CA GLY A 99 15.03 11.81 7.96
C GLY A 99 16.50 11.47 8.22
N LEU A 100 16.91 11.23 9.47
CA LEU A 100 18.32 11.17 9.86
C LEU A 100 18.97 9.81 9.62
N PHE A 101 18.30 8.73 10.01
CA PHE A 101 18.84 7.38 9.90
C PHE A 101 17.77 6.38 9.49
N GLU A 102 18.19 5.22 9.02
CA GLU A 102 17.31 4.14 8.65
C GLU A 102 17.05 3.24 9.87
N ALA A 103 15.84 3.33 10.44
CA ALA A 103 15.46 2.53 11.59
C ALA A 103 15.03 1.12 11.22
N GLY A 104 14.43 0.97 10.03
CA GLY A 104 14.00 -0.33 9.52
C GLY A 104 13.83 -0.33 8.02
N ARG A 105 13.87 -1.52 7.44
CA ARG A 105 13.71 -1.73 6.00
C ARG A 105 12.84 -2.94 5.72
N VAL A 106 12.00 -2.83 4.72
CA VAL A 106 11.28 -3.95 4.13
C VAL A 106 11.67 -4.05 2.67
N THR A 107 12.02 -5.23 2.23
CA THR A 107 12.17 -5.58 0.83
C THR A 107 11.10 -6.60 0.47
N LEU A 108 10.24 -6.24 -0.45
CA LEU A 108 9.27 -7.13 -1.07
C LEU A 108 9.86 -7.66 -2.36
N LEU A 109 9.99 -8.97 -2.46
CA LEU A 109 10.39 -9.71 -3.64
C LEU A 109 9.16 -10.48 -4.18
N PRO A 110 9.17 -10.99 -5.40
CA PRO A 110 8.02 -11.71 -5.96
C PRO A 110 7.56 -12.91 -5.14
N ASP A 111 8.46 -13.56 -4.43
CA ASP A 111 8.25 -14.82 -3.70
C ASP A 111 8.49 -14.72 -2.20
N ARG A 112 8.98 -13.58 -1.69
CA ARG A 112 9.36 -13.44 -0.27
C ARG A 112 9.36 -12.01 0.22
N VAL A 113 9.37 -11.88 1.55
CA VAL A 113 9.62 -10.64 2.25
C VAL A 113 10.88 -10.74 3.09
N VAL A 114 11.73 -9.71 3.00
CA VAL A 114 12.85 -9.51 3.92
C VAL A 114 12.59 -8.23 4.70
N LEU A 115 12.51 -8.34 6.03
CA LEU A 115 12.30 -7.21 6.92
C LEU A 115 13.48 -7.11 7.88
N LEU A 116 14.04 -5.92 8.01
CA LEU A 116 15.17 -5.62 8.89
C LEU A 116 14.77 -4.56 9.91
N ASP A 117 14.84 -4.89 11.19
CA ASP A 117 14.91 -3.92 12.28
C ASP A 117 16.38 -3.58 12.52
N LYS A 118 16.81 -2.41 12.07
CA LYS A 118 18.20 -1.97 12.17
C LYS A 118 18.59 -1.48 13.56
N MET A 119 17.59 -1.22 14.41
CA MET A 119 17.83 -0.75 15.77
C MET A 119 18.14 -1.91 16.72
N ASP A 120 17.30 -2.94 16.69
CA ASP A 120 17.41 -4.08 17.60
C ASP A 120 18.04 -5.33 16.94
N ARG A 121 18.42 -5.25 15.65
CA ARG A 121 19.01 -6.34 14.87
C ARG A 121 18.14 -7.59 14.79
N TYR A 122 16.83 -7.39 14.69
CA TYR A 122 15.88 -8.45 14.36
C TYR A 122 15.54 -8.43 12.88
N GLY A 123 15.23 -9.59 12.32
CA GLY A 123 14.82 -9.67 10.93
C GLY A 123 13.91 -10.84 10.64
N VAL A 124 13.16 -10.67 9.57
CA VAL A 124 12.27 -11.68 8.98
C VAL A 124 12.76 -11.95 7.56
N ASP A 125 12.78 -13.21 7.19
CA ASP A 125 13.00 -13.66 5.82
C ASP A 125 12.08 -14.86 5.60
N GLU A 126 10.90 -14.59 5.05
CA GLU A 126 9.85 -15.59 4.86
C GLU A 126 9.31 -15.55 3.43
N ALA A 127 8.94 -16.73 2.95
CA ALA A 127 8.19 -16.82 1.70
C ALA A 127 6.84 -16.09 1.86
N LEU A 128 6.53 -15.24 0.90
CA LEU A 128 5.18 -14.72 0.74
C LEU A 128 4.40 -15.77 -0.04
N ASP A 129 3.58 -16.53 0.65
CA ASP A 129 2.55 -17.33 0.01
C ASP A 129 1.40 -16.38 -0.40
N VAL A 130 1.78 -15.39 -1.22
CA VAL A 130 0.83 -14.45 -1.80
C VAL A 130 0.16 -15.21 -2.92
N THR A 131 -0.89 -15.90 -2.57
CA THR A 131 -1.85 -16.37 -3.57
C THR A 131 -2.15 -15.20 -4.51
N PRO A 132 -2.29 -15.46 -5.83
CA PRO A 132 -2.51 -14.43 -6.86
C PRO A 132 -3.83 -13.63 -6.71
N ALA A 133 -4.32 -13.52 -5.51
CA ALA A 133 -5.61 -12.93 -5.17
C ALA A 133 -5.56 -11.42 -4.85
N LEU A 134 -4.37 -10.77 -4.85
CA LEU A 134 -4.36 -9.32 -4.92
C LEU A 134 -4.57 -8.92 -6.38
N PRO A 135 -5.77 -8.46 -6.77
CA PRO A 135 -6.08 -8.10 -8.15
C PRO A 135 -5.27 -6.89 -8.63
N VAL A 136 -4.55 -6.26 -7.73
CA VAL A 136 -3.78 -5.05 -7.98
C VAL A 136 -2.43 -5.20 -7.30
N SER A 137 -1.35 -5.09 -8.05
CA SER A 137 -0.01 -4.98 -7.49
C SER A 137 0.08 -3.70 -6.64
N ILE A 138 0.91 -3.69 -5.60
CA ILE A 138 1.20 -2.45 -4.85
C ILE A 138 1.70 -1.35 -5.82
N LEU A 139 2.34 -1.73 -6.92
CA LEU A 139 2.80 -0.81 -7.97
C LEU A 139 1.63 -0.17 -8.70
N ASP A 140 0.50 -0.87 -8.84
CA ASP A 140 -0.71 -0.32 -9.44
C ASP A 140 -1.32 0.81 -8.57
N LEU A 141 -1.03 0.83 -7.26
CA LEU A 141 -1.43 1.91 -6.35
C LEU A 141 -0.85 3.28 -6.75
N PHE A 142 0.27 3.30 -7.45
CA PHE A 142 0.86 4.54 -7.96
C PHE A 142 0.37 4.93 -9.37
N GLY A 143 -0.80 4.41 -9.77
CA GLY A 143 -1.51 4.89 -10.95
C GLY A 143 -1.26 4.10 -12.23
N SER A 144 -0.83 2.85 -12.16
CA SER A 144 -0.54 2.05 -13.34
C SER A 144 -1.30 0.73 -13.46
N VAL A 145 -2.61 0.75 -13.21
CA VAL A 145 -3.44 -0.43 -13.53
C VAL A 145 -3.39 -0.69 -15.03
N SER A 146 -3.13 -1.92 -15.42
CA SER A 146 -3.06 -2.28 -16.84
C SER A 146 -4.45 -2.22 -17.49
N THR A 147 -4.50 -1.78 -18.76
CA THR A 147 -5.75 -1.73 -19.53
C THR A 147 -6.37 -3.12 -19.69
N ALA A 148 -5.54 -4.16 -19.88
CA ALA A 148 -5.99 -5.54 -19.97
C ALA A 148 -6.79 -5.94 -18.72
N ARG A 149 -6.32 -5.54 -17.53
CA ARG A 149 -7.02 -5.79 -16.27
C ARG A 149 -8.37 -5.07 -16.22
N LEU A 150 -8.44 -3.80 -16.62
CA LEU A 150 -9.70 -3.06 -16.67
C LEU A 150 -10.68 -3.66 -17.69
N GLU A 151 -10.19 -4.24 -18.77
CA GLU A 151 -11.02 -4.93 -19.78
C GLU A 151 -11.69 -6.19 -19.22
N GLU A 152 -11.04 -6.92 -18.32
CA GLU A 152 -11.60 -8.11 -17.66
C GLU A 152 -12.66 -7.75 -16.61
N MET A 153 -12.58 -6.58 -15.97
CA MET A 153 -13.50 -6.14 -14.92
C MET A 153 -14.85 -5.69 -15.50
N SER A 154 -15.92 -5.77 -14.72
CA SER A 154 -17.21 -5.13 -15.05
C SER A 154 -17.16 -3.65 -14.65
N MET A 155 -17.80 -2.77 -15.44
CA MET A 155 -17.86 -1.34 -15.13
C MET A 155 -19.28 -0.89 -14.78
N THR A 156 -19.42 -0.12 -13.73
CA THR A 156 -20.63 0.60 -13.34
C THR A 156 -20.37 2.10 -13.33
N ARG A 157 -21.32 2.89 -13.86
CA ARG A 157 -21.27 4.35 -13.79
C ARG A 157 -21.78 4.78 -12.43
N GLU A 158 -21.07 5.71 -11.81
CA GLU A 158 -21.43 6.22 -10.48
C GLU A 158 -21.35 7.75 -10.43
N PRO A 159 -21.94 8.37 -9.41
CA PRO A 159 -21.68 9.78 -9.11
C PRO A 159 -20.18 9.99 -8.87
N GLY A 160 -19.57 10.89 -9.61
CA GLY A 160 -18.14 11.20 -9.52
C GLY A 160 -17.21 10.33 -10.39
N GLY A 161 -17.74 9.31 -11.13
CA GLY A 161 -16.86 8.53 -12.01
C GLY A 161 -17.34 7.15 -12.39
N TYR A 162 -16.42 6.19 -12.30
CA TYR A 162 -16.59 4.84 -12.81
C TYR A 162 -16.04 3.84 -11.79
N ARG A 163 -16.82 2.81 -11.47
CA ARG A 163 -16.40 1.68 -10.65
C ARG A 163 -16.12 0.49 -11.55
N PHE A 164 -14.94 -0.07 -11.44
CA PHE A 164 -14.56 -1.33 -12.07
C PHE A 164 -14.55 -2.41 -11.00
N THR A 165 -15.26 -3.51 -11.22
CA THR A 165 -15.38 -4.62 -10.26
C THR A 165 -14.85 -5.90 -10.89
N ASP A 166 -13.91 -6.54 -10.23
CA ASP A 166 -13.43 -7.88 -10.56
C ASP A 166 -14.47 -8.90 -10.08
N ARG A 167 -14.94 -9.78 -10.98
CA ARG A 167 -16.00 -10.73 -10.67
C ARG A 167 -15.56 -11.87 -9.76
N ASP A 168 -14.30 -12.24 -9.85
CA ASP A 168 -13.76 -13.41 -9.14
C ASP A 168 -13.36 -13.04 -7.70
N SER A 169 -12.69 -11.91 -7.53
CA SER A 169 -12.23 -11.45 -6.22
C SER A 169 -13.18 -10.48 -5.53
N GLY A 170 -14.14 -9.89 -6.24
CA GLY A 170 -14.98 -8.81 -5.72
C GLY A 170 -14.25 -7.49 -5.49
N SER A 171 -12.98 -7.41 -5.87
CA SER A 171 -12.19 -6.18 -5.69
C SER A 171 -12.65 -5.09 -6.63
N GLU A 172 -12.58 -3.85 -6.16
CA GLU A 172 -13.08 -2.69 -6.89
C GLU A 172 -11.99 -1.66 -7.12
N LEU A 173 -12.04 -1.00 -8.28
CA LEU A 173 -11.22 0.16 -8.62
C LEU A 173 -12.14 1.34 -8.92
N PHE A 174 -11.74 2.54 -8.48
CA PHE A 174 -12.50 3.77 -8.68
C PHE A 174 -11.71 4.72 -9.57
N ILE A 175 -12.31 5.11 -10.70
CA ILE A 175 -11.74 6.08 -11.65
C ILE A 175 -12.68 7.27 -11.68
N ASP A 176 -12.18 8.49 -11.45
CA ASP A 176 -12.96 9.72 -11.45
C ASP A 176 -13.38 10.17 -12.88
N LEU A 177 -14.08 11.31 -12.97
CA LEU A 177 -14.50 11.88 -14.26
C LEU A 177 -13.33 12.41 -15.10
N ASP A 178 -12.23 12.76 -14.45
CA ASP A 178 -10.97 13.18 -15.10
C ASP A 178 -10.09 11.97 -15.46
N LEU A 179 -10.61 10.76 -15.26
CA LEU A 179 -9.97 9.48 -15.56
C LEU A 179 -8.70 9.20 -14.73
N ASN A 180 -8.63 9.74 -13.51
CA ASN A 180 -7.62 9.37 -12.55
C ASN A 180 -8.10 8.16 -11.72
N LEU A 181 -7.18 7.24 -11.41
CA LEU A 181 -7.44 6.22 -10.39
C LEU A 181 -7.45 6.90 -9.03
N THR A 182 -8.62 6.94 -8.37
CA THR A 182 -8.81 7.62 -7.08
C THR A 182 -8.92 6.66 -5.91
N GLY A 183 -9.06 5.36 -6.17
CA GLY A 183 -9.11 4.41 -5.08
C GLY A 183 -9.31 2.97 -5.51
N MET A 184 -9.24 2.11 -4.52
CA MET A 184 -9.56 0.70 -4.64
C MET A 184 -10.16 0.17 -3.34
N SER A 185 -10.92 -0.90 -3.46
CA SER A 185 -11.41 -1.67 -2.32
C SER A 185 -11.08 -3.14 -2.53
N ILE A 186 -10.56 -3.77 -1.50
CA ILE A 186 -10.19 -5.19 -1.49
C ILE A 186 -10.84 -5.80 -0.26
N ASP A 187 -11.61 -6.83 -0.48
CA ASP A 187 -12.19 -7.61 0.60
C ASP A 187 -11.21 -8.70 1.07
N LEU A 188 -11.07 -8.89 2.37
CA LEU A 188 -10.20 -9.92 2.94
C LEU A 188 -10.90 -11.28 3.02
N PRO A 189 -10.16 -12.43 2.88
CA PRO A 189 -10.75 -13.76 2.93
C PRO A 189 -11.55 -14.02 4.20
N ARG A 190 -12.51 -14.96 4.09
CA ARG A 190 -13.28 -15.47 5.22
C ARG A 190 -14.00 -14.38 6.03
N ARG A 191 -14.35 -13.24 5.41
CA ARG A 191 -14.93 -12.07 6.08
C ARG A 191 -14.01 -11.49 7.17
N ALA A 192 -12.72 -11.66 7.02
CA ALA A 192 -11.72 -11.13 7.96
C ALA A 192 -11.66 -9.58 7.96
N GLY A 193 -12.40 -8.93 7.05
CA GLY A 193 -12.44 -7.48 6.94
C GLY A 193 -12.26 -6.99 5.52
N GLY A 194 -11.71 -5.80 5.36
CA GLY A 194 -11.42 -5.20 4.06
C GLY A 194 -10.36 -4.12 4.15
N VAL A 195 -9.77 -3.83 3.01
CA VAL A 195 -8.83 -2.72 2.82
C VAL A 195 -9.42 -1.76 1.79
N THR A 196 -9.51 -0.49 2.14
CA THR A 196 -9.87 0.57 1.22
C THR A 196 -8.67 1.49 1.06
N VAL A 197 -8.28 1.75 -0.19
CA VAL A 197 -7.21 2.70 -0.51
C VAL A 197 -7.82 3.88 -1.24
N SER A 198 -7.49 5.09 -0.80
CA SER A 198 -7.86 6.35 -1.46
C SER A 198 -6.60 7.06 -1.95
N LEU A 199 -6.62 7.53 -3.19
CA LEU A 199 -5.56 8.30 -3.83
C LEU A 199 -6.05 9.74 -4.01
N SER A 200 -5.23 10.71 -3.65
CA SER A 200 -5.60 12.13 -3.69
C SER A 200 -4.39 13.05 -3.90
N HIS A 201 -4.66 14.37 -4.02
CA HIS A 201 -3.64 15.39 -4.20
C HIS A 201 -2.75 15.10 -5.43
N PHE A 202 -3.39 15.02 -6.60
CA PHE A 202 -2.72 14.66 -7.84
C PHE A 202 -1.81 15.79 -8.35
N ALA A 203 -0.53 15.48 -8.55
CA ALA A 203 0.42 16.35 -9.22
C ALA A 203 0.34 16.16 -10.75
N THR A 204 0.24 17.24 -11.49
CA THR A 204 0.30 17.20 -12.95
C THR A 204 1.76 17.10 -13.41
N ILE A 205 2.05 16.09 -14.21
CA ILE A 205 3.37 15.88 -14.83
C ILE A 205 3.18 15.91 -16.34
N ALA A 206 3.90 16.80 -17.02
CA ALA A 206 3.74 16.96 -18.46
C ALA A 206 4.00 15.66 -19.23
N GLY A 207 3.04 15.25 -20.05
CA GLY A 207 3.12 14.02 -20.86
C GLY A 207 2.81 12.71 -20.13
N TYR A 208 2.47 12.77 -18.84
CA TYR A 208 2.15 11.61 -18.02
C TYR A 208 0.79 11.75 -17.34
N ARG A 209 0.23 10.63 -16.87
CA ARG A 209 -0.91 10.65 -15.97
C ARG A 209 -0.57 11.39 -14.67
N PRO A 210 -1.53 12.12 -14.07
CA PRO A 210 -1.33 12.75 -12.79
C PRO A 210 -0.89 11.72 -11.72
N LEU A 211 0.13 12.10 -10.94
CA LEU A 211 0.69 11.26 -9.88
C LEU A 211 0.00 11.57 -8.55
N PRO A 212 -0.62 10.60 -7.86
CA PRO A 212 -1.16 10.84 -6.54
C PRO A 212 -0.03 11.17 -5.56
N GLN A 213 -0.17 12.27 -4.83
CA GLN A 213 0.78 12.68 -3.78
C GLN A 213 0.37 12.21 -2.39
N GLN A 214 -0.85 11.70 -2.25
CA GLN A 214 -1.29 11.09 -1.01
C GLN A 214 -2.02 9.78 -1.31
N MET A 215 -1.65 8.76 -0.54
CA MET A 215 -2.33 7.48 -0.48
C MET A 215 -2.75 7.24 0.97
N ARG A 216 -4.03 6.95 1.18
CA ARG A 216 -4.59 6.57 2.48
C ARG A 216 -5.19 5.18 2.36
N ALA A 217 -4.68 4.25 3.16
CA ALA A 217 -5.23 2.91 3.27
C ALA A 217 -5.90 2.73 4.64
N GLU A 218 -7.12 2.22 4.63
CA GLU A 218 -7.88 1.86 5.82
C GLU A 218 -8.04 0.34 5.86
N LEU A 219 -7.56 -0.26 6.94
CA LEU A 219 -7.77 -1.67 7.26
C LEU A 219 -8.90 -1.77 8.28
N ARG A 220 -9.96 -2.47 7.92
CA ARG A 220 -11.08 -2.79 8.82
C ARG A 220 -11.13 -4.28 9.05
N MET A 221 -11.07 -4.69 10.32
CA MET A 221 -11.27 -6.07 10.74
C MET A 221 -12.38 -6.16 11.78
N PRO A 222 -13.23 -7.21 11.75
CA PRO A 222 -14.32 -7.37 12.72
C PRO A 222 -13.85 -7.41 14.17
N SER A 223 -12.60 -7.82 14.43
CA SER A 223 -11.96 -7.87 15.74
C SER A 223 -11.38 -6.54 16.21
N MET A 224 -11.37 -5.51 15.34
CA MET A 224 -10.88 -4.16 15.67
C MET A 224 -12.09 -3.24 15.86
N GLY A 225 -12.13 -2.47 16.94
CA GLY A 225 -13.18 -1.46 17.16
C GLY A 225 -13.09 -0.37 16.12
N ASP A 226 -11.93 0.26 15.98
CA ASP A 226 -11.64 1.29 15.01
C ASP A 226 -10.74 0.79 13.86
N PRO A 227 -10.91 1.29 12.64
CA PRO A 227 -10.03 0.94 11.53
C PRO A 227 -8.60 1.43 11.77
N ALA A 228 -7.63 0.60 11.38
CA ALA A 228 -6.26 1.09 11.27
C ALA A 228 -6.10 1.87 9.97
N THR A 229 -5.50 3.03 10.05
CA THR A 229 -5.25 3.90 8.89
C THR A 229 -3.75 4.05 8.65
N LEU A 230 -3.34 3.87 7.41
CA LEU A 230 -2.00 4.16 6.92
C LEU A 230 -2.09 5.31 5.92
N THR A 231 -1.32 6.37 6.11
CA THR A 231 -1.24 7.47 5.14
C THR A 231 0.20 7.61 4.66
N LEU A 232 0.39 7.55 3.36
CA LEU A 232 1.64 7.90 2.68
C LEU A 232 1.47 9.24 1.99
N THR A 233 2.35 10.20 2.30
CA THR A 233 2.41 11.48 1.60
C THR A 233 3.73 11.56 0.84
N ILE A 234 3.66 11.76 -0.47
CA ILE A 234 4.83 11.90 -1.35
C ILE A 234 5.27 13.35 -1.33
N THR A 235 6.53 13.60 -0.99
CA THR A 235 7.14 14.94 -1.03
C THR A 235 8.17 15.09 -2.14
N ASP A 236 8.72 13.97 -2.61
CA ASP A 236 9.74 13.94 -3.67
C ASP A 236 9.72 12.60 -4.38
N TYR A 237 10.07 12.57 -5.68
CA TYR A 237 10.09 11.37 -6.50
C TYR A 237 11.12 11.44 -7.62
N ASP A 238 11.64 10.28 -8.05
CA ASP A 238 12.63 10.14 -9.12
C ASP A 238 12.31 8.93 -10.00
N THR A 239 12.89 8.92 -11.18
CA THR A 239 12.83 7.82 -12.15
C THR A 239 13.94 6.77 -11.97
N LYS A 240 14.83 6.96 -11.00
CA LYS A 240 15.93 6.02 -10.70
C LYS A 240 15.84 5.54 -9.27
N PRO A 241 15.85 4.21 -9.04
CA PRO A 241 15.85 3.67 -7.69
C PRO A 241 17.15 4.01 -6.97
N SER A 242 17.06 4.30 -5.67
CA SER A 242 18.19 4.74 -4.86
C SER A 242 18.67 3.71 -3.83
N MET A 243 17.81 2.76 -3.47
CA MET A 243 18.11 1.71 -2.50
C MET A 243 18.14 0.35 -3.20
N LYS A 244 19.16 -0.45 -2.93
CA LYS A 244 19.24 -1.83 -3.43
C LYS A 244 18.36 -2.77 -2.62
N PRO A 245 17.71 -3.77 -3.26
CA PRO A 245 16.94 -4.79 -2.56
C PRO A 245 17.83 -5.69 -1.69
N ASP A 246 17.39 -5.95 -0.46
CA ASP A 246 17.98 -7.02 0.35
C ASP A 246 17.39 -8.36 -0.10
N LYS A 247 18.22 -9.28 -0.58
CA LYS A 247 17.79 -10.58 -1.12
C LYS A 247 17.64 -11.66 -0.06
N ALA A 248 18.21 -11.45 1.12
CA ALA A 248 18.18 -12.36 2.25
C ALA A 248 18.43 -11.59 3.56
N LEU A 249 18.11 -12.23 4.68
CA LEU A 249 18.44 -11.72 5.99
C LEU A 249 19.97 -11.81 6.22
N PRO A 250 20.63 -10.70 6.63
CA PRO A 250 22.04 -10.73 7.00
C PRO A 250 22.32 -11.63 8.22
N ASP A 251 23.51 -12.25 8.27
CA ASP A 251 23.88 -13.23 9.30
C ASP A 251 23.94 -12.62 10.72
N ASP A 252 24.17 -11.32 10.83
CA ASP A 252 24.24 -10.58 12.10
C ASP A 252 22.88 -10.18 12.67
N TYR A 253 21.79 -10.64 12.03
CA TYR A 253 20.43 -10.41 12.50
C TYR A 253 19.84 -11.64 13.20
N THR A 254 19.12 -11.41 14.29
CA THR A 254 18.35 -12.47 14.94
C THR A 254 17.08 -12.72 14.12
N ARG A 255 16.96 -13.91 13.55
CA ARG A 255 15.79 -14.30 12.75
C ARG A 255 14.56 -14.47 13.64
N LEU A 256 13.47 -13.81 13.27
CA LEU A 256 12.14 -13.97 13.85
C LEU A 256 11.15 -14.38 12.75
N SER A 257 10.06 -15.03 13.14
CA SER A 257 8.90 -15.12 12.25
C SER A 257 8.18 -13.76 12.17
N LEU A 258 7.52 -13.51 11.06
CA LEU A 258 6.71 -12.30 10.86
C LEU A 258 5.69 -12.14 12.00
N PHE A 259 5.01 -13.22 12.37
CA PHE A 259 4.06 -13.24 13.49
C PHE A 259 4.72 -12.85 14.82
N ARG A 260 5.90 -13.39 15.12
CA ARG A 260 6.63 -13.08 16.36
C ARG A 260 7.11 -11.64 16.39
N LEU A 261 7.58 -11.12 15.25
CA LEU A 261 7.97 -9.72 15.15
C LEU A 261 6.77 -8.79 15.40
N ILE A 262 5.62 -9.10 14.79
CA ILE A 262 4.36 -8.39 15.05
C ILE A 262 4.02 -8.39 16.54
N SER A 263 4.11 -9.55 17.19
CA SER A 263 3.82 -9.70 18.63
C SER A 263 4.77 -8.86 19.50
N VAL A 264 6.07 -8.85 19.17
CA VAL A 264 7.07 -8.02 19.86
C VAL A 264 6.74 -6.52 19.72
N ILE A 265 6.41 -6.08 18.50
CA ILE A 265 6.06 -4.69 18.20
C ILE A 265 4.75 -4.29 18.89
N LEU A 266 3.77 -5.18 18.92
CA LEU A 266 2.47 -4.92 19.55
C LEU A 266 2.50 -5.09 21.07
N GLY A 267 3.64 -5.52 21.68
CA GLY A 267 3.79 -5.71 23.12
C GLY A 267 2.94 -6.86 23.67
N LYS A 268 2.68 -7.88 22.84
CA LYS A 268 1.93 -9.10 23.22
C LYS A 268 2.85 -10.28 23.41
#